data_b21ab21155c22667a8fd0b9ce9a129cd
#
_entry.id   b21ab21155c22667a8fd0b9ce9a129cd
#
_cell.length_a   1.000
_cell.length_b   1.000
_cell.length_c   1.000
_cell.angle_alpha   90.00
_cell.angle_beta   90.00
_cell.angle_gamma   90.00
#
_symmetry.space_group_name_H-M   'P 1'
#
loop_
_entity.id
_entity.type
_entity.pdbx_description
1 polymer ?
#
loop_
_entity_poly.entity_id
_entity_poly.type
_entity_poly.pdbx_seq_one_letter_code
_entity_poly.pdbx_strand_id
1 'polypeptide(L)'
;MARSFESLSPREVLALAVHVERANAGRFRAFADAFHGFDEAVVARFEELAREEDEHEALLVNQFRSRFGSTIDQVEEVSVEGVIESADLDDAEVFIFDNLVPAHVYRLALRAERGAQEFYRRAIHKADDPELKALYDELSQMEEAHAGWLEQRLAQEAETNEAASGS
;
A
#
# COMPACT_ATOMS: atom_id res chain seq x y z
N MET A 1 -1.02 -23.05 9.05
CA MET A 1 -2.14 -22.28 9.63
C MET A 1 -1.73 -20.81 9.64
N ALA A 2 -2.53 -19.92 9.06
CA ALA A 2 -2.28 -18.49 9.17
C ALA A 2 -2.38 -18.03 10.62
N ARG A 3 -1.48 -17.18 11.07
CA ARG A 3 -1.45 -16.62 12.42
C ARG A 3 -2.34 -15.38 12.50
N SER A 4 -2.94 -15.12 13.65
CA SER A 4 -3.64 -13.86 13.87
C SER A 4 -2.64 -12.72 14.09
N PHE A 5 -3.00 -11.51 13.68
CA PHE A 5 -2.16 -10.31 13.88
C PHE A 5 -1.81 -10.10 15.37
N GLU A 6 -2.75 -10.39 16.26
CA GLU A 6 -2.58 -10.24 17.72
C GLU A 6 -1.50 -11.16 18.27
N SER A 7 -1.19 -12.28 17.59
CA SER A 7 -0.15 -13.23 18.00
C SER A 7 1.28 -12.82 17.58
N LEU A 8 1.41 -11.75 16.80
CA LEU A 8 2.70 -11.29 16.29
C LEU A 8 3.49 -10.53 17.35
N SER A 9 4.80 -10.74 17.34
CA SER A 9 5.76 -9.92 18.09
C SER A 9 5.98 -8.55 17.43
N PRO A 10 6.49 -7.54 18.15
CA PRO A 10 6.87 -6.25 17.58
C PRO A 10 7.85 -6.37 16.40
N ARG A 11 8.77 -7.34 16.46
CA ARG A 11 9.71 -7.62 15.36
C ARG A 11 9.00 -8.12 14.09
N GLU A 12 8.07 -9.04 14.24
CA GLU A 12 7.28 -9.59 13.12
C GLU A 12 6.37 -8.53 12.50
N VAL A 13 5.76 -7.67 13.33
CA VAL A 13 4.95 -6.55 12.83
C VAL A 13 5.80 -5.57 12.02
N LEU A 14 6.99 -5.22 12.50
CA LEU A 14 7.90 -4.33 11.77
C LEU A 14 8.39 -4.95 10.45
N ALA A 15 8.67 -6.24 10.43
CA ALA A 15 9.01 -6.96 9.19
C ALA A 15 7.85 -6.96 8.18
N LEU A 16 6.62 -7.19 8.65
CA LEU A 16 5.41 -7.09 7.81
C LEU A 16 5.20 -5.68 7.25
N ALA A 17 5.44 -4.64 8.06
CA ALA A 17 5.37 -3.26 7.60
C ALA A 17 6.26 -3.04 6.38
N VAL A 18 7.51 -3.50 6.40
CA VAL A 18 8.43 -3.43 5.25
C VAL A 18 7.86 -4.16 4.02
N HIS A 19 7.23 -5.32 4.21
CA HIS A 19 6.61 -6.05 3.09
C HIS A 19 5.39 -5.31 2.51
N VAL A 20 4.60 -4.67 3.35
CA VAL A 20 3.45 -3.85 2.90
C VAL A 20 3.92 -2.71 1.99
N GLU A 21 4.90 -1.92 2.41
CA GLU A 21 5.44 -0.80 1.62
C GLU A 21 6.05 -1.28 0.31
N ARG A 22 6.87 -2.31 0.35
CA ARG A 22 7.48 -2.92 -0.85
C ARG A 22 6.43 -3.40 -1.85
N ALA A 23 5.38 -4.06 -1.38
CA ALA A 23 4.29 -4.52 -2.23
C ALA A 23 3.52 -3.35 -2.85
N ASN A 24 3.23 -2.30 -2.09
CA ASN A 24 2.53 -1.11 -2.58
C ASN A 24 3.38 -0.35 -3.62
N ALA A 25 4.69 -0.17 -3.38
CA ALA A 25 5.60 0.42 -4.36
C ALA A 25 5.57 -0.34 -5.70
N GLY A 26 5.60 -1.66 -5.67
CA GLY A 26 5.49 -2.50 -6.86
C GLY A 26 4.17 -2.34 -7.60
N ARG A 27 3.05 -2.29 -6.86
CA ARG A 27 1.71 -2.06 -7.43
C ARG A 27 1.60 -0.70 -8.11
N PHE A 28 2.06 0.36 -7.47
CA PHE A 28 1.98 1.69 -8.05
C PHE A 28 2.82 1.83 -9.32
N ARG A 29 3.96 1.16 -9.40
CA ARG A 29 4.73 1.06 -10.66
C ARG A 29 3.93 0.35 -11.75
N ALA A 30 3.30 -0.78 -11.42
CA ALA A 30 2.46 -1.50 -12.37
C ALA A 30 1.26 -0.66 -12.84
N PHE A 31 0.64 0.11 -11.94
CA PHE A 31 -0.44 1.02 -12.29
C PHE A 31 0.04 2.18 -13.16
N ALA A 32 1.21 2.76 -12.87
CA ALA A 32 1.83 3.76 -13.74
C ALA A 32 2.03 3.22 -15.15
N ASP A 33 2.60 2.02 -15.27
CA ASP A 33 2.81 1.35 -16.56
C ASP A 33 1.51 1.17 -17.33
N ALA A 34 0.41 0.83 -16.68
CA ALA A 34 -0.90 0.65 -17.30
C ALA A 34 -1.49 1.94 -17.87
N PHE A 35 -1.16 3.10 -17.31
CA PHE A 35 -1.65 4.42 -17.75
C PHE A 35 -0.78 5.08 -18.84
N HIS A 36 0.41 4.54 -19.15
CA HIS A 36 1.25 5.10 -20.22
C HIS A 36 0.52 5.18 -21.55
N GLY A 37 0.58 6.36 -22.16
CA GLY A 37 -0.13 6.63 -23.42
C GLY A 37 -1.63 6.92 -23.27
N PHE A 38 -2.16 6.83 -22.04
CA PHE A 38 -3.56 7.15 -21.74
C PHE A 38 -3.69 8.44 -20.92
N ASP A 39 -3.00 8.57 -19.80
CA ASP A 39 -2.97 9.76 -18.94
C ASP A 39 -1.63 9.89 -18.23
N GLU A 40 -0.74 10.68 -18.82
CA GLU A 40 0.64 10.87 -18.29
C GLU A 40 0.67 11.62 -16.95
N ALA A 41 -0.36 12.41 -16.62
CA ALA A 41 -0.44 13.03 -15.29
C ALA A 41 -0.73 12.00 -14.20
N VAL A 42 -1.54 10.99 -14.51
CA VAL A 42 -1.79 9.84 -13.62
C VAL A 42 -0.55 8.96 -13.50
N VAL A 43 0.17 8.72 -14.61
CA VAL A 43 1.46 8.02 -14.58
C VAL A 43 2.41 8.69 -13.59
N ALA A 44 2.63 10.00 -13.75
CA ALA A 44 3.53 10.76 -12.87
C ALA A 44 3.12 10.67 -11.39
N ARG A 45 1.82 10.66 -11.10
CA ARG A 45 1.35 10.55 -9.71
C ARG A 45 1.55 9.14 -9.14
N PHE A 46 1.30 8.08 -9.90
CA PHE A 46 1.59 6.73 -9.44
C PHE A 46 3.09 6.46 -9.26
N GLU A 47 3.94 7.02 -10.12
CA GLU A 47 5.39 6.97 -9.94
C GLU A 47 5.85 7.72 -8.68
N GLU A 48 5.22 8.85 -8.36
CA GLU A 48 5.47 9.59 -7.13
C GLU A 48 5.06 8.77 -5.91
N LEU A 49 3.85 8.20 -5.89
CA LEU A 49 3.39 7.29 -4.82
C LEU A 49 4.37 6.13 -4.64
N ALA A 50 4.81 5.48 -5.72
CA ALA A 50 5.76 4.39 -5.63
C ALA A 50 7.10 4.81 -4.97
N ARG A 51 7.58 6.03 -5.20
CA ARG A 51 8.78 6.57 -4.53
C ARG A 51 8.54 6.87 -3.06
N GLU A 52 7.36 7.38 -2.72
CA GLU A 52 6.97 7.62 -1.33
C GLU A 52 6.96 6.28 -0.56
N GLU A 53 6.40 5.20 -1.14
CA GLU A 53 6.43 3.85 -0.53
C GLU A 53 7.87 3.30 -0.38
N ASP A 54 8.76 3.54 -1.35
CA ASP A 54 10.18 3.18 -1.20
C ASP A 54 10.86 3.93 -0.04
N GLU A 55 10.50 5.19 0.18
CA GLU A 55 11.01 5.99 1.30
C GLU A 55 10.47 5.45 2.64
N HIS A 56 9.19 5.08 2.70
CA HIS A 56 8.60 4.43 3.88
C HIS A 56 9.27 3.09 4.17
N GLU A 57 9.48 2.25 3.15
CA GLU A 57 10.23 1.00 3.28
C GLU A 57 11.63 1.25 3.88
N ALA A 58 12.36 2.25 3.37
CA ALA A 58 13.70 2.57 3.85
C ALA A 58 13.71 2.99 5.33
N LEU A 59 12.73 3.79 5.77
CA LEU A 59 12.57 4.17 7.18
C LEU A 59 12.34 2.93 8.07
N LEU A 60 11.44 2.04 7.66
CA LEU A 60 11.12 0.82 8.39
C LEU A 60 12.31 -0.17 8.44
N VAL A 61 13.04 -0.33 7.33
CA VAL A 61 14.26 -1.15 7.28
C VAL A 61 15.32 -0.60 8.23
N ASN A 62 15.49 0.71 8.32
CA ASN A 62 16.43 1.33 9.24
C ASN A 62 16.01 1.08 10.70
N GLN A 63 14.72 1.19 11.02
CA GLN A 63 14.19 0.86 12.34
C GLN A 63 14.40 -0.62 12.68
N PHE A 64 14.16 -1.52 11.74
CA PHE A 64 14.37 -2.95 11.94
C PHE A 64 15.83 -3.28 12.23
N ARG A 65 16.74 -2.74 11.42
CA ARG A 65 18.19 -2.94 11.58
C ARG A 65 18.71 -2.38 12.92
N SER A 66 18.28 -1.19 13.28
CA SER A 66 18.67 -0.52 14.53
C SER A 66 18.25 -1.32 15.77
N ARG A 67 17.03 -1.90 15.74
CA ARG A 67 16.46 -2.62 16.89
C ARG A 67 16.89 -4.06 17.02
N PHE A 68 17.06 -4.75 15.90
CA PHE A 68 17.26 -6.21 15.88
C PHE A 68 18.62 -6.63 15.34
N GLY A 69 19.44 -5.70 14.82
CA GLY A 69 20.83 -5.95 14.40
C GLY A 69 20.96 -6.93 13.22
N SER A 70 19.87 -7.22 12.51
CA SER A 70 19.82 -8.18 11.40
C SER A 70 19.14 -7.58 10.17
N THR A 71 19.33 -8.20 9.00
CA THR A 71 18.62 -7.86 7.77
C THR A 71 17.24 -8.55 7.74
N ILE A 72 16.28 -7.91 7.06
CA ILE A 72 14.90 -8.44 6.93
C ILE A 72 14.86 -9.71 6.08
N ASP A 73 15.81 -9.91 5.17
CA ASP A 73 15.93 -11.12 4.34
C ASP A 73 16.08 -12.42 5.14
N GLN A 74 16.31 -12.30 6.46
CA GLN A 74 16.37 -13.43 7.41
C GLN A 74 15.06 -13.63 8.19
N VAL A 75 14.05 -12.79 7.95
CA VAL A 75 12.73 -12.93 8.58
C VAL A 75 11.89 -13.82 7.68
N GLU A 76 11.47 -14.96 8.21
CA GLU A 76 10.53 -15.85 7.51
C GLU A 76 9.27 -15.06 7.11
N GLU A 77 8.81 -15.31 5.89
CA GLU A 77 7.56 -14.74 5.37
C GLU A 77 6.42 -15.17 6.30
N VAL A 78 5.95 -14.23 7.11
CA VAL A 78 4.87 -14.50 8.06
C VAL A 78 3.55 -14.38 7.31
N SER A 79 2.95 -15.52 7.00
CA SER A 79 1.58 -15.56 6.48
C SER A 79 0.62 -15.17 7.60
N VAL A 80 -0.01 -14.02 7.47
CA VAL A 80 -0.99 -13.49 8.43
C VAL A 80 -2.33 -13.32 7.74
N GLU A 81 -3.36 -13.96 8.28
CA GLU A 81 -4.71 -13.89 7.75
C GLU A 81 -5.25 -12.45 7.85
N GLY A 82 -5.68 -11.88 6.72
CA GLY A 82 -6.30 -10.55 6.65
C GLY A 82 -5.35 -9.35 6.73
N VAL A 83 -4.02 -9.54 6.70
CA VAL A 83 -3.05 -8.44 6.68
C VAL A 83 -2.56 -8.16 5.25
N ILE A 84 -2.49 -9.19 4.43
CA ILE A 84 -2.11 -9.07 3.03
C ILE A 84 -3.23 -9.72 2.20
N GLU A 85 -4.21 -8.95 1.80
CA GLU A 85 -5.12 -9.31 0.68
C GLU A 85 -4.40 -9.19 -0.67
N SER A 86 -3.09 -9.44 -0.68
CA SER A 86 -2.23 -9.25 -1.85
C SER A 86 -2.42 -10.31 -2.92
N ALA A 87 -2.83 -11.51 -2.55
CA ALA A 87 -3.05 -12.59 -3.52
C ALA A 87 -4.20 -12.29 -4.49
N ASP A 88 -5.28 -11.65 -3.99
CA ASP A 88 -6.41 -11.26 -4.83
C ASP A 88 -6.10 -10.08 -5.77
N LEU A 89 -5.04 -9.33 -5.49
CA LEU A 89 -4.60 -8.22 -6.34
C LEU A 89 -3.70 -8.69 -7.50
N ASP A 90 -2.92 -9.75 -7.31
CA ASP A 90 -2.06 -10.30 -8.35
C ASP A 90 -2.88 -10.84 -9.55
N ASP A 91 -4.03 -11.49 -9.28
CA ASP A 91 -4.95 -11.93 -10.33
C ASP A 91 -5.66 -10.74 -11.03
N ALA A 92 -5.88 -9.64 -10.32
CA ALA A 92 -6.46 -8.43 -10.88
C ALA A 92 -5.46 -7.61 -11.71
N GLU A 93 -4.17 -7.63 -11.37
CA GLU A 93 -3.11 -6.98 -12.14
C GLU A 93 -3.02 -7.53 -13.57
N VAL A 94 -3.15 -8.84 -13.76
CA VAL A 94 -3.17 -9.47 -15.10
C VAL A 94 -4.34 -8.96 -15.95
N PHE A 95 -5.48 -8.62 -15.34
CA PHE A 95 -6.67 -8.14 -16.06
C PHE A 95 -6.57 -6.66 -16.49
N ILE A 96 -5.76 -5.86 -15.80
CA ILE A 96 -5.58 -4.41 -16.09
C ILE A 96 -4.87 -4.20 -17.44
N PHE A 97 -3.92 -5.06 -17.79
CA PHE A 97 -3.11 -4.90 -19.01
C PHE A 97 -3.90 -5.14 -20.31
N ASP A 98 -5.00 -5.90 -20.26
CA ASP A 98 -5.79 -6.21 -21.46
C ASP A 98 -6.91 -5.19 -21.74
N ASN A 99 -7.46 -4.54 -20.69
CA ASN A 99 -8.54 -3.55 -20.80
C ASN A 99 -8.46 -2.52 -19.68
N LEU A 100 -7.77 -1.41 -19.89
CA LEU A 100 -7.66 -0.35 -18.91
C LEU A 100 -9.04 0.29 -18.62
N VAL A 101 -9.52 0.11 -17.39
CA VAL A 101 -10.64 0.85 -16.81
C VAL A 101 -10.12 1.67 -15.64
N PRO A 102 -9.93 2.99 -15.79
CA PRO A 102 -9.30 3.84 -14.77
C PRO A 102 -9.92 3.68 -13.38
N ALA A 103 -11.24 3.72 -13.28
CA ALA A 103 -11.94 3.54 -12.00
C ALA A 103 -11.66 2.18 -11.33
N HIS A 104 -11.35 1.15 -12.09
CA HIS A 104 -10.98 -0.15 -11.55
C HIS A 104 -9.59 -0.10 -10.89
N VAL A 105 -8.62 0.51 -11.56
CA VAL A 105 -7.26 0.71 -11.04
C VAL A 105 -7.28 1.56 -9.77
N TYR A 106 -8.03 2.68 -9.78
CA TYR A 106 -8.16 3.53 -8.59
C TYR A 106 -8.80 2.80 -7.40
N ARG A 107 -9.77 1.92 -7.63
CA ARG A 107 -10.36 1.09 -6.55
C ARG A 107 -9.37 0.08 -5.98
N LEU A 108 -8.55 -0.55 -6.83
CA LEU A 108 -7.50 -1.46 -6.37
C LEU A 108 -6.44 -0.72 -5.56
N ALA A 109 -5.97 0.42 -6.05
CA ALA A 109 -5.04 1.28 -5.34
C ALA A 109 -5.61 1.74 -3.99
N LEU A 110 -6.87 2.22 -3.97
CA LEU A 110 -7.55 2.65 -2.74
C LEU A 110 -7.66 1.51 -1.72
N ARG A 111 -7.96 0.29 -2.16
CA ARG A 111 -7.99 -0.88 -1.27
C ARG A 111 -6.63 -1.14 -0.64
N ALA A 112 -5.54 -1.05 -1.40
CA ALA A 112 -4.19 -1.21 -0.90
C ALA A 112 -3.85 -0.15 0.16
N GLU A 113 -4.16 1.13 -0.09
CA GLU A 113 -3.92 2.23 0.86
C GLU A 113 -4.74 2.09 2.14
N ARG A 114 -6.03 1.75 2.02
CA ARG A 114 -6.88 1.51 3.20
C ARG A 114 -6.42 0.30 4.00
N GLY A 115 -5.92 -0.74 3.34
CA GLY A 115 -5.31 -1.90 3.99
C GLY A 115 -4.04 -1.54 4.75
N ALA A 116 -3.14 -0.74 4.16
CA ALA A 116 -1.94 -0.24 4.81
C ALA A 116 -2.26 0.67 6.00
N GLN A 117 -3.20 1.60 5.85
CA GLN A 117 -3.67 2.46 6.93
C GLN A 117 -4.18 1.65 8.13
N GLU A 118 -5.03 0.65 7.89
CA GLU A 118 -5.55 -0.22 8.95
C GLU A 118 -4.44 -1.06 9.59
N PHE A 119 -3.50 -1.54 8.78
CA PHE A 119 -2.32 -2.24 9.30
C PHE A 119 -1.55 -1.36 10.31
N TYR A 120 -1.25 -0.10 9.96
CA TYR A 120 -0.53 0.81 10.86
C TYR A 120 -1.32 1.16 12.12
N ARG A 121 -2.63 1.35 12.03
CA ARG A 121 -3.49 1.57 13.21
C ARG A 121 -3.39 0.40 14.20
N ARG A 122 -3.32 -0.82 13.71
CA ARG A 122 -3.10 -2.01 14.55
C ARG A 122 -1.66 -2.10 15.04
N ALA A 123 -0.68 -1.77 14.19
CA ALA A 123 0.74 -1.83 14.51
C ALA A 123 1.13 -0.89 15.66
N ILE A 124 0.51 0.27 15.79
CA ILE A 124 0.71 1.20 16.90
C ILE A 124 0.55 0.49 18.27
N HIS A 125 -0.44 -0.39 18.39
CA HIS A 125 -0.68 -1.13 19.63
C HIS A 125 0.34 -2.25 19.90
N LYS A 126 1.13 -2.62 18.90
CA LYS A 126 2.19 -3.63 18.99
C LYS A 126 3.57 -3.04 19.18
N ALA A 127 3.73 -1.75 18.99
CA ALA A 127 5.01 -1.08 19.18
C ALA A 127 5.35 -1.02 20.68
N ASP A 128 6.61 -1.33 20.99
CA ASP A 128 7.13 -1.41 22.35
C ASP A 128 7.75 -0.10 22.86
N ASP A 129 7.91 0.88 21.98
CA ASP A 129 8.47 2.19 22.32
C ASP A 129 7.79 3.36 21.61
N PRO A 130 7.94 4.59 22.15
CA PRO A 130 7.27 5.78 21.60
C PRO A 130 7.72 6.18 20.21
N GLU A 131 8.98 5.95 19.84
CA GLU A 131 9.52 6.31 18.52
C GLU A 131 8.87 5.46 17.42
N LEU A 132 8.76 4.15 17.63
CA LEU A 132 8.10 3.25 16.69
C LEU A 132 6.60 3.52 16.60
N LYS A 133 5.95 3.85 17.73
CA LYS A 133 4.54 4.28 17.72
C LYS A 133 4.33 5.54 16.87
N ALA A 134 5.19 6.54 17.04
CA ALA A 134 5.13 7.79 16.28
C ALA A 134 5.33 7.54 14.78
N LEU A 135 6.27 6.67 14.41
CA LEU A 135 6.49 6.30 13.02
C LEU A 135 5.24 5.63 12.41
N TYR A 136 4.63 4.66 13.08
CA TYR A 136 3.42 4.00 12.57
C TYR A 136 2.23 4.97 12.48
N ASP A 137 2.10 5.92 13.41
CA ASP A 137 1.08 6.95 13.33
C ASP A 137 1.29 7.88 12.14
N GLU A 138 2.52 8.31 11.90
CA GLU A 138 2.89 9.13 10.73
C GLU A 138 2.59 8.39 9.41
N LEU A 139 3.01 7.12 9.29
CA LEU A 139 2.72 6.30 8.12
C LEU A 139 1.20 6.14 7.91
N SER A 140 0.44 5.86 8.97
CA SER A 140 -1.03 5.79 8.88
C SER A 140 -1.66 7.06 8.31
N GLN A 141 -1.14 8.25 8.66
CA GLN A 141 -1.62 9.52 8.14
C GLN A 141 -1.23 9.73 6.67
N MET A 142 -0.06 9.27 6.26
CA MET A 142 0.38 9.32 4.87
C MET A 142 -0.49 8.43 3.98
N GLU A 143 -0.79 7.21 4.41
CA GLU A 143 -1.72 6.32 3.70
C GLU A 143 -3.13 6.92 3.57
N GLU A 144 -3.60 7.64 4.59
CA GLU A 144 -4.87 8.38 4.51
C GLU A 144 -4.85 9.48 3.46
N ALA A 145 -3.74 10.20 3.32
CA ALA A 145 -3.58 11.23 2.28
C ALA A 145 -3.56 10.62 0.87
N HIS A 146 -2.86 9.50 0.67
CA HIS A 146 -2.87 8.75 -0.58
C HIS A 146 -4.29 8.26 -0.94
N ALA A 147 -4.98 7.66 0.01
CA ALA A 147 -6.37 7.22 -0.15
C ALA A 147 -7.30 8.38 -0.53
N GLY A 148 -7.14 9.55 0.09
CA GLY A 148 -7.91 10.76 -0.22
C GLY A 148 -7.74 11.23 -1.66
N TRP A 149 -6.54 11.18 -2.21
CA TRP A 149 -6.31 11.48 -3.62
C TRP A 149 -7.03 10.47 -4.54
N LEU A 150 -6.96 9.18 -4.23
CA LEU A 150 -7.62 8.12 -5.00
C LEU A 150 -9.15 8.24 -4.97
N GLU A 151 -9.72 8.60 -3.83
CA GLU A 151 -11.16 8.89 -3.69
C GLU A 151 -11.61 10.05 -4.56
N GLN A 152 -10.81 11.12 -4.64
CA GLN A 152 -11.07 12.25 -5.53
C GLN A 152 -11.04 11.84 -7.00
N ARG A 153 -10.07 11.00 -7.41
CA ARG A 153 -10.00 10.47 -8.77
C ARG A 153 -11.21 9.61 -9.12
N LEU A 154 -11.64 8.76 -8.20
CA LEU A 154 -12.85 7.93 -8.38
C LEU A 154 -14.11 8.78 -8.55
N ALA A 155 -14.26 9.86 -7.78
CA ALA A 155 -15.38 10.78 -7.93
C ALA A 155 -15.38 11.47 -9.30
N GLN A 156 -14.22 11.92 -9.79
CA GLN A 156 -14.07 12.53 -11.12
C GLN A 156 -14.43 11.57 -12.25
N GLU A 157 -14.01 10.30 -12.16
CA GLU A 157 -14.37 9.27 -13.15
C GLU A 157 -15.88 9.02 -13.18
N ALA A 158 -16.56 9.01 -12.02
CA ALA A 158 -18.01 8.84 -11.95
C ALA A 158 -18.75 10.01 -12.63
N GLU A 159 -18.36 11.25 -12.38
CA GLU A 159 -18.93 12.45 -13.02
C GLU A 159 -18.74 12.45 -14.54
N THR A 160 -17.56 12.04 -15.02
CA THR A 160 -17.25 11.97 -16.44
C THR A 160 -18.12 10.92 -17.14
N ASN A 161 -18.34 9.76 -16.52
CA ASN A 161 -19.16 8.70 -17.08
C ASN A 161 -20.66 9.07 -17.10
N GLU A 162 -21.15 9.78 -16.10
CA GLU A 162 -22.54 10.28 -16.07
C GLU A 162 -22.76 11.31 -17.17
N ALA A 163 -21.85 12.25 -17.38
CA ALA A 163 -21.91 13.25 -18.44
C ALA A 163 -21.92 12.62 -19.84
N ALA A 164 -21.12 11.56 -20.04
CA ALA A 164 -21.05 10.83 -21.30
C ALA A 164 -22.32 10.00 -21.60
N SER A 165 -23.02 9.53 -20.54
CA SER A 165 -24.23 8.71 -20.68
C SER A 165 -25.51 9.54 -20.83
N GLY A 166 -25.48 10.84 -20.50
CA GLY A 166 -26.61 11.77 -20.53
C GLY A 166 -26.71 12.57 -21.85
N SER A 167 -25.83 12.32 -22.82
CA SER A 167 -25.81 12.95 -24.15
C SER A 167 -26.26 11.98 -25.23
#